data_cf19220162ae8724848b637a79d574ac
#
_entry.id   cf19220162ae8724848b637a79d574ac
#
_cell.length_a   1.000
_cell.length_b   1.000
_cell.length_c   1.000
_cell.angle_alpha   90.00
_cell.angle_beta   90.00
_cell.angle_gamma   90.00
#
_symmetry.space_group_name_H-M   'P 1'
#
loop_
_entity.id
_entity.type
_entity.pdbx_description
1 polymer ?
#
loop_
_entity_poly.entity_id
_entity_poly.type
_entity_poly.pdbx_seq_one_letter_code
_entity_poly.pdbx_strand_id
1 'polypeptide(L)'
;IVGAGASGVGVGLMLTGLFRLEPDRVLLMERGASVGETFRKWPKEMRFISPSFNSQGWTQSFDLNSVAYGTSPAFTLHAEHPTGNQYADYLEALAETNELNVRTESEVVSIKPFDDGFDMDASSEQKAGFEVEVRPAKGGVATKLRSRFVVWAAGEFQYPRAMTEPLFPGSELCRHNSSVRSWSDLAGDDFV
;
A
#
# COMPACT_ATOMS: atom_id res chain seq x y z
N ILE A 1 -2.46 8.49 -6.11
CA ILE A 1 -2.60 7.60 -4.96
C ILE A 1 -1.23 7.50 -4.29
N VAL A 2 -1.17 7.65 -2.97
CA VAL A 2 0.06 7.56 -2.19
C VAL A 2 0.11 6.21 -1.48
N GLY A 3 1.04 5.36 -1.87
CA GLY A 3 1.22 3.97 -1.43
C GLY A 3 0.63 2.97 -2.42
N ALA A 4 1.39 1.90 -2.69
CA ALA A 4 0.99 0.75 -3.52
C ALA A 4 0.87 -0.54 -2.69
N GLY A 5 0.33 -0.43 -1.49
CA GLY A 5 -0.12 -1.56 -0.68
C GLY A 5 -1.53 -2.02 -1.09
N ALA A 6 -2.16 -2.87 -0.28
CA ALA A 6 -3.49 -3.43 -0.56
C ALA A 6 -4.53 -2.35 -0.89
N SER A 7 -4.61 -1.28 -0.09
CA SER A 7 -5.57 -0.19 -0.32
C SER A 7 -5.27 0.59 -1.60
N GLY A 8 -3.99 0.90 -1.86
CA GLY A 8 -3.59 1.66 -3.06
C GLY A 8 -3.86 0.89 -4.35
N VAL A 9 -3.48 -0.38 -4.40
CA VAL A 9 -3.76 -1.27 -5.53
C VAL A 9 -5.27 -1.43 -5.72
N GLY A 10 -6.03 -1.72 -4.65
CA GLY A 10 -7.48 -1.88 -4.74
C GLY A 10 -8.18 -0.63 -5.25
N VAL A 11 -7.81 0.57 -4.77
CA VAL A 11 -8.36 1.83 -5.29
C VAL A 11 -7.94 2.07 -6.75
N GLY A 12 -6.68 1.79 -7.10
CA GLY A 12 -6.20 1.90 -8.47
C GLY A 12 -7.04 1.05 -9.42
N LEU A 13 -7.25 -0.22 -9.10
CA LEU A 13 -8.08 -1.16 -9.86
C LEU A 13 -9.53 -0.71 -9.97
N MET A 14 -10.08 -0.15 -8.88
CA MET A 14 -11.43 0.39 -8.91
C MET A 14 -11.54 1.58 -9.87
N LEU A 15 -10.60 2.50 -9.82
CA LEU A 15 -10.62 3.69 -10.66
C LEU A 15 -10.45 3.36 -12.15
N THR A 16 -9.51 2.49 -12.49
CA THR A 16 -9.24 2.13 -13.89
C THR A 16 -10.22 1.06 -14.42
N GLY A 17 -10.48 0.02 -13.64
CA GLY A 17 -11.31 -1.10 -14.05
C GLY A 17 -12.81 -0.81 -13.98
N LEU A 18 -13.30 -0.31 -12.82
CA LEU A 18 -14.73 -0.08 -12.61
C LEU A 18 -15.17 1.29 -13.13
N PHE A 19 -14.46 2.35 -12.78
CA PHE A 19 -14.78 3.72 -13.20
C PHE A 19 -14.20 4.10 -14.56
N ARG A 20 -13.44 3.22 -15.19
CA ARG A 20 -12.91 3.39 -16.55
C ARG A 20 -12.06 4.65 -16.76
N LEU A 21 -11.36 5.09 -15.70
CA LEU A 21 -10.35 6.13 -15.87
C LEU A 21 -9.17 5.57 -16.66
N GLU A 22 -8.65 6.35 -17.59
CA GLU A 22 -7.45 5.97 -18.32
C GLU A 22 -6.27 5.77 -17.36
N PRO A 23 -5.44 4.71 -17.52
CA PRO A 23 -4.34 4.40 -16.60
C PRO A 23 -3.34 5.54 -16.40
N ASP A 24 -3.10 6.36 -17.43
CA ASP A 24 -2.20 7.52 -17.37
C ASP A 24 -2.72 8.64 -16.45
N ARG A 25 -4.02 8.64 -16.14
CA ARG A 25 -4.65 9.59 -15.22
C ARG A 25 -4.62 9.15 -13.76
N VAL A 26 -4.19 7.93 -13.49
CA VAL A 26 -4.15 7.36 -12.15
C VAL A 26 -2.71 6.91 -11.84
N LEU A 27 -1.98 7.71 -11.08
CA LEU A 27 -0.60 7.39 -10.68
C LEU A 27 -0.57 6.90 -9.24
N LEU A 28 0.00 5.72 -9.03
CA LEU A 28 0.35 5.18 -7.71
C LEU A 28 1.82 5.49 -7.43
N MET A 29 2.09 6.11 -6.29
CA MET A 29 3.46 6.40 -5.84
C MET A 29 3.81 5.52 -4.65
N GLU A 30 4.82 4.69 -4.79
CA GLU A 30 5.31 3.77 -3.75
C GLU A 30 6.73 4.17 -3.37
N ARG A 31 6.95 4.33 -2.06
CA ARG A 31 8.28 4.65 -1.53
C ARG A 31 9.22 3.45 -1.62
N GLY A 32 8.70 2.24 -1.45
CA GLY A 32 9.45 0.99 -1.53
C GLY A 32 9.88 0.65 -2.95
N ALA A 33 10.66 -0.41 -3.06
CA ALA A 33 11.18 -0.89 -4.33
C ALA A 33 10.14 -1.65 -5.17
N SER A 34 9.04 -2.10 -4.54
CA SER A 34 8.02 -2.92 -5.18
C SER A 34 6.63 -2.66 -4.63
N VAL A 35 5.63 -3.11 -5.35
CA VAL A 35 4.24 -3.16 -4.87
C VAL A 35 4.15 -4.07 -3.64
N GLY A 36 3.36 -3.67 -2.65
CA GLY A 36 3.17 -4.48 -1.45
C GLY A 36 4.36 -4.50 -0.49
N GLU A 37 5.25 -3.54 -0.57
CA GLU A 37 6.52 -3.49 0.18
C GLU A 37 6.34 -3.69 1.71
N THR A 38 5.24 -3.23 2.29
CA THR A 38 4.96 -3.44 3.72
C THR A 38 4.85 -4.93 4.06
N PHE A 39 4.22 -5.71 3.19
CA PHE A 39 4.07 -7.15 3.39
C PHE A 39 5.39 -7.89 3.23
N ARG A 40 6.26 -7.44 2.31
CA ARG A 40 7.62 -7.99 2.14
C ARG A 40 8.51 -7.75 3.37
N LYS A 41 8.16 -6.80 4.22
CA LYS A 41 8.87 -6.49 5.47
C LYS A 41 8.36 -7.26 6.68
N TRP A 42 7.30 -8.02 6.54
CA TRP A 42 6.82 -8.88 7.62
C TRP A 42 7.85 -9.96 7.99
N PRO A 43 7.85 -10.44 9.24
CA PRO A 43 8.60 -11.64 9.61
C PRO A 43 8.26 -12.80 8.66
N LYS A 44 9.25 -13.59 8.31
CA LYS A 44 9.10 -14.68 7.32
C LYS A 44 8.00 -15.68 7.69
N GLU A 45 7.83 -15.93 8.99
CA GLU A 45 6.88 -16.88 9.53
C GLU A 45 5.46 -16.30 9.65
N MET A 46 5.34 -14.98 9.59
CA MET A 46 4.06 -14.30 9.74
C MET A 46 3.14 -14.60 8.56
N ARG A 47 1.90 -14.92 8.88
CA ARG A 47 0.84 -15.24 7.93
C ARG A 47 -0.41 -14.45 8.24
N PHE A 48 -1.26 -14.31 7.26
CA PHE A 48 -2.60 -13.77 7.47
C PHE A 48 -3.37 -14.67 8.44
N ILE A 49 -4.01 -14.06 9.44
CA ILE A 49 -4.88 -14.77 10.40
C ILE A 49 -6.19 -15.16 9.73
N SER A 50 -6.79 -14.24 8.99
CA SER A 50 -8.01 -14.52 8.25
C SER A 50 -7.69 -15.44 7.09
N PRO A 51 -8.43 -16.56 6.92
CA PRO A 51 -8.21 -17.45 5.80
C PRO A 51 -8.61 -16.77 4.50
N SER A 52 -7.78 -16.96 3.47
CA SER A 52 -8.09 -16.61 2.10
C SER A 52 -8.74 -17.84 1.44
N PHE A 53 -9.91 -17.68 0.85
CA PHE A 53 -10.60 -18.73 0.13
C PHE A 53 -11.43 -18.14 -1.01
N ASN A 54 -11.63 -18.95 -2.04
CA ASN A 54 -12.46 -18.56 -3.15
C ASN A 54 -13.91 -18.30 -2.68
N SER A 55 -14.52 -17.29 -3.27
CA SER A 55 -15.97 -17.11 -3.21
C SER A 55 -16.65 -18.43 -3.56
N GLN A 56 -17.23 -19.09 -2.58
CA GLN A 56 -17.82 -20.40 -2.74
C GLN A 56 -19.31 -20.27 -3.03
N GLY A 57 -19.68 -20.71 -4.19
CA GLY A 57 -20.96 -20.93 -4.82
C GLY A 57 -22.22 -20.44 -4.08
N TRP A 58 -22.57 -21.08 -3.07
CA TRP A 58 -23.83 -20.92 -2.36
C TRP A 58 -23.83 -19.73 -1.36
N THR A 59 -22.74 -19.39 -0.72
CA THR A 59 -22.67 -18.22 0.16
C THR A 59 -22.31 -16.95 -0.56
N GLN A 60 -21.73 -17.04 -1.75
CA GLN A 60 -21.19 -15.91 -2.53
C GLN A 60 -20.33 -14.96 -1.67
N SER A 61 -19.68 -15.50 -0.64
CA SER A 61 -18.81 -14.74 0.22
C SER A 61 -17.54 -14.34 -0.55
N PHE A 62 -17.14 -13.09 -0.41
CA PHE A 62 -15.87 -12.63 -0.95
C PHE A 62 -14.72 -13.19 -0.12
N ASP A 63 -13.58 -13.42 -0.78
CA ASP A 63 -12.33 -13.64 -0.09
C ASP A 63 -11.97 -12.37 0.71
N LEU A 64 -11.84 -12.51 2.03
CA LEU A 64 -11.57 -11.39 2.94
C LEU A 64 -10.22 -10.68 2.67
N ASN A 65 -9.29 -11.39 2.03
CA ASN A 65 -7.97 -10.86 1.70
C ASN A 65 -7.89 -10.36 0.24
N SER A 66 -8.96 -10.48 -0.53
CA SER A 66 -9.00 -9.95 -1.89
C SER A 66 -9.12 -8.42 -1.91
N VAL A 67 -8.39 -7.78 -2.82
CA VAL A 67 -8.48 -6.32 -3.06
C VAL A 67 -9.16 -5.99 -4.39
N ALA A 68 -9.51 -7.00 -5.17
CA ALA A 68 -10.15 -6.83 -6.48
C ALA A 68 -11.25 -7.87 -6.67
N TYR A 69 -12.37 -7.41 -7.25
CA TYR A 69 -13.49 -8.29 -7.58
C TYR A 69 -13.05 -9.43 -8.51
N GLY A 70 -13.54 -10.64 -8.25
CA GLY A 70 -13.22 -11.81 -9.05
C GLY A 70 -11.82 -12.39 -8.85
N THR A 71 -11.06 -11.88 -7.89
CA THR A 71 -9.74 -12.42 -7.54
C THR A 71 -9.74 -13.04 -6.15
N SER A 72 -8.81 -13.94 -5.91
CA SER A 72 -8.60 -14.56 -4.60
C SER A 72 -7.12 -14.89 -4.40
N PRO A 73 -6.49 -14.38 -3.33
CA PRO A 73 -5.14 -14.80 -2.96
C PRO A 73 -5.01 -16.31 -2.79
N ALA A 74 -6.01 -16.99 -2.19
CA ALA A 74 -5.98 -18.43 -2.01
C ALA A 74 -5.87 -19.19 -3.33
N PHE A 75 -6.62 -18.76 -4.34
CA PHE A 75 -6.58 -19.39 -5.66
C PHE A 75 -5.26 -19.09 -6.36
N THR A 76 -4.84 -17.84 -6.37
CA THR A 76 -3.62 -17.41 -7.06
C THR A 76 -2.36 -17.98 -6.42
N LEU A 77 -2.32 -18.06 -5.09
CA LEU A 77 -1.14 -18.43 -4.32
C LEU A 77 -1.14 -19.88 -3.85
N HIS A 78 -2.27 -20.59 -4.02
CA HIS A 78 -2.52 -21.90 -3.43
C HIS A 78 -2.26 -21.96 -1.92
N ALA A 79 -2.63 -20.88 -1.21
CA ALA A 79 -2.38 -20.72 0.22
C ALA A 79 -3.55 -20.06 0.91
N GLU A 80 -4.18 -20.80 1.85
CA GLU A 80 -5.29 -20.30 2.67
C GLU A 80 -4.85 -19.16 3.60
N HIS A 81 -3.66 -19.29 4.18
CA HIS A 81 -3.03 -18.28 5.03
C HIS A 81 -1.71 -17.83 4.39
N PRO A 82 -1.76 -16.89 3.43
CA PRO A 82 -0.55 -16.46 2.74
C PRO A 82 0.44 -15.77 3.68
N THR A 83 1.72 -15.93 3.39
CA THR A 83 2.78 -15.14 3.98
C THR A 83 2.75 -13.71 3.45
N GLY A 84 3.48 -12.79 4.08
CA GLY A 84 3.62 -11.44 3.59
C GLY A 84 4.16 -11.39 2.15
N ASN A 85 5.22 -12.14 1.84
CA ASN A 85 5.77 -12.19 0.48
C ASN A 85 4.75 -12.69 -0.53
N GLN A 86 4.07 -13.79 -0.25
CA GLN A 86 3.03 -14.32 -1.14
C GLN A 86 1.93 -13.28 -1.41
N TYR A 87 1.50 -12.57 -0.36
CA TYR A 87 0.48 -11.54 -0.53
C TYR A 87 0.98 -10.34 -1.33
N ALA A 88 2.23 -9.93 -1.14
CA ALA A 88 2.87 -8.90 -1.96
C ALA A 88 2.94 -9.32 -3.44
N ASP A 89 3.29 -10.59 -3.72
CA ASP A 89 3.30 -11.13 -5.09
C ASP A 89 1.90 -11.11 -5.73
N TYR A 90 0.86 -11.40 -4.97
CA TYR A 90 -0.53 -11.26 -5.43
C TYR A 90 -0.86 -9.81 -5.81
N LEU A 91 -0.49 -8.82 -4.97
CA LEU A 91 -0.72 -7.41 -5.25
C LEU A 91 0.07 -6.93 -6.47
N GLU A 92 1.30 -7.36 -6.62
CA GLU A 92 2.17 -7.04 -7.75
C GLU A 92 1.60 -7.59 -9.05
N ALA A 93 1.19 -8.87 -9.05
CA ALA A 93 0.55 -9.51 -10.20
C ALA A 93 -0.76 -8.78 -10.61
N LEU A 94 -1.55 -8.32 -9.64
CA LEU A 94 -2.74 -7.52 -9.93
C LEU A 94 -2.39 -6.18 -10.58
N ALA A 95 -1.37 -5.50 -10.08
CA ALA A 95 -0.94 -4.23 -10.62
C ALA A 95 -0.42 -4.37 -12.06
N GLU A 96 0.41 -5.39 -12.31
CA GLU A 96 0.96 -5.69 -13.63
C GLU A 96 -0.12 -6.12 -14.63
N THR A 97 -0.97 -7.10 -14.26
CA THR A 97 -2.00 -7.63 -15.16
C THR A 97 -3.03 -6.56 -15.58
N ASN A 98 -3.28 -5.59 -14.71
CA ASN A 98 -4.20 -4.50 -15.00
C ASN A 98 -3.50 -3.20 -15.43
N GLU A 99 -2.22 -3.27 -15.74
CA GLU A 99 -1.41 -2.16 -16.26
C GLU A 99 -1.52 -0.88 -15.41
N LEU A 100 -1.56 -1.03 -14.08
CA LEU A 100 -1.61 0.13 -13.19
C LEU A 100 -0.32 0.94 -13.32
N ASN A 101 -0.47 2.25 -13.45
CA ASN A 101 0.68 3.15 -13.52
C ASN A 101 1.29 3.34 -12.12
N VAL A 102 2.28 2.51 -11.79
CA VAL A 102 2.97 2.50 -10.50
C VAL A 102 4.37 3.07 -10.66
N ARG A 103 4.71 4.06 -9.83
CA ARG A 103 6.07 4.57 -9.69
C ARG A 103 6.63 4.18 -8.34
N THR A 104 7.51 3.20 -8.33
CA THR A 104 8.25 2.74 -7.14
C THR A 104 9.42 3.68 -6.81
N GLU A 105 10.07 3.45 -5.67
CA GLU A 105 11.19 4.26 -5.17
C GLU A 105 10.90 5.77 -5.15
N SER A 106 9.63 6.14 -4.93
CA SER A 106 9.10 7.51 -5.02
C SER A 106 8.38 7.89 -3.74
N GLU A 107 9.08 8.65 -2.89
CA GLU A 107 8.56 9.10 -1.61
C GLU A 107 7.79 10.41 -1.75
N VAL A 108 6.53 10.41 -1.40
CA VAL A 108 5.75 11.65 -1.26
C VAL A 108 6.12 12.30 0.06
N VAL A 109 6.72 13.48 0.00
CA VAL A 109 7.23 14.20 1.16
C VAL A 109 6.34 15.36 1.59
N SER A 110 5.50 15.87 0.69
CA SER A 110 4.58 16.97 0.98
C SER A 110 3.37 16.92 0.06
N ILE A 111 2.22 17.26 0.61
CA ILE A 111 0.97 17.45 -0.13
C ILE A 111 0.38 18.76 0.34
N LYS A 112 0.17 19.70 -0.56
CA LYS A 112 -0.39 21.02 -0.26
C LYS A 112 -1.55 21.30 -1.20
N PRO A 113 -2.71 21.74 -0.69
CA PRO A 113 -3.77 22.21 -1.56
C PRO A 113 -3.32 23.48 -2.26
N PHE A 114 -3.80 23.70 -3.48
CA PHE A 114 -3.70 24.97 -4.17
C PHE A 114 -5.08 25.33 -4.73
N ASP A 115 -5.33 26.63 -4.82
CA ASP A 115 -6.50 27.20 -5.46
C ASP A 115 -6.06 28.49 -6.15
N ASP A 116 -5.85 28.42 -7.44
CA ASP A 116 -5.40 29.54 -8.27
C ASP A 116 -6.60 30.42 -8.71
N GLY A 117 -7.78 30.24 -8.08
CA GLY A 117 -9.01 30.95 -8.34
C GLY A 117 -10.01 30.20 -9.24
N PHE A 118 -11.29 30.46 -9.00
CA PHE A 118 -12.37 29.87 -9.77
C PHE A 118 -12.68 30.74 -10.98
N ASP A 119 -12.48 30.22 -12.17
CA ASP A 119 -12.95 30.82 -13.43
C ASP A 119 -13.93 29.89 -14.11
N MET A 120 -15.12 30.40 -14.41
CA MET A 120 -16.22 29.63 -15.02
C MET A 120 -15.95 29.30 -16.48
N ASP A 121 -14.99 29.94 -17.11
CA ASP A 121 -14.64 29.76 -18.55
C ASP A 121 -13.42 28.83 -18.71
N ALA A 122 -13.45 27.69 -18.05
CA ALA A 122 -12.33 26.76 -17.96
C ALA A 122 -11.97 26.10 -19.29
N SER A 123 -11.13 26.75 -20.06
CA SER A 123 -10.27 26.08 -21.01
C SER A 123 -9.03 25.56 -20.26
N SER A 124 -9.05 24.30 -19.87
CA SER A 124 -7.92 23.39 -19.70
C SER A 124 -6.88 23.54 -18.59
N GLU A 125 -6.80 24.57 -17.78
CA GLU A 125 -5.86 24.60 -16.66
C GLU A 125 -6.55 24.27 -15.33
N GLN A 126 -6.01 23.28 -14.63
CA GLN A 126 -6.48 22.86 -13.31
C GLN A 126 -6.23 23.98 -12.30
N LYS A 127 -7.31 24.67 -11.88
CA LYS A 127 -7.24 25.86 -11.02
C LYS A 127 -7.25 25.52 -9.53
N ALA A 128 -7.73 24.34 -9.14
CA ALA A 128 -7.72 23.86 -7.75
C ALA A 128 -7.32 22.38 -7.70
N GLY A 129 -6.63 22.00 -6.61
CA GLY A 129 -6.17 20.62 -6.41
C GLY A 129 -5.03 20.55 -5.40
N PHE A 130 -4.11 19.66 -5.67
CA PHE A 130 -2.99 19.37 -4.79
C PHE A 130 -1.65 19.44 -5.53
N GLU A 131 -0.71 20.18 -4.97
CA GLU A 131 0.71 20.08 -5.30
C GLU A 131 1.32 18.99 -4.44
N VAL A 132 1.86 17.97 -5.09
CA VAL A 132 2.47 16.80 -4.46
C VAL A 132 3.96 16.85 -4.71
N GLU A 133 4.76 16.94 -3.67
CA GLU A 133 6.21 16.92 -3.75
C GLU A 133 6.70 15.48 -3.58
N VAL A 134 7.46 15.01 -4.55
CA VAL A 134 7.95 13.63 -4.64
C VAL A 134 9.46 13.64 -4.72
N ARG A 135 10.10 12.83 -3.90
CA ARG A 135 11.53 12.63 -3.85
C ARG A 135 11.88 11.18 -4.17
N PRO A 136 12.95 10.88 -4.93
CA PRO A 136 13.46 9.53 -5.03
C PRO A 136 13.79 8.97 -3.64
N ALA A 137 13.36 7.75 -3.32
CA ALA A 137 13.52 7.17 -1.99
C ALA A 137 15.00 6.98 -1.58
N LYS A 138 15.89 6.81 -2.56
CA LYS A 138 17.35 6.72 -2.37
C LYS A 138 18.04 8.08 -2.26
N GLY A 139 17.28 9.16 -2.20
CA GLY A 139 17.79 10.53 -2.18
C GLY A 139 17.89 11.14 -3.59
N GLY A 140 17.88 12.47 -3.65
CA GLY A 140 17.89 13.21 -4.90
C GLY A 140 17.02 14.46 -4.84
N VAL A 141 16.90 15.11 -5.97
CA VAL A 141 16.11 16.36 -6.10
C VAL A 141 14.62 15.99 -6.11
N ALA A 142 13.86 16.64 -5.25
CA ALA A 142 12.41 16.51 -5.24
C ALA A 142 11.81 17.17 -6.49
N THR A 143 10.75 16.57 -7.01
CA THR A 143 9.95 17.09 -8.12
C THR A 143 8.53 17.37 -7.64
N LYS A 144 7.85 18.29 -8.28
CA LYS A 144 6.47 18.64 -7.96
C LYS A 144 5.55 18.15 -9.05
N LEU A 145 4.45 17.52 -8.62
CA LEU A 145 3.35 17.09 -9.47
C LEU A 145 2.09 17.81 -9.04
N ARG A 146 1.21 18.12 -9.97
CA ARG A 146 -0.14 18.63 -9.67
C ARG A 146 -1.17 17.54 -9.93
N SER A 147 -2.12 17.41 -9.02
CA SER A 147 -3.22 16.46 -9.14
C SER A 147 -4.52 17.09 -8.63
N ARG A 148 -5.63 16.77 -9.29
CA ARG A 148 -6.95 17.23 -8.85
C ARG A 148 -7.38 16.55 -7.54
N PHE A 149 -7.02 15.28 -7.38
CA PHE A 149 -7.37 14.47 -6.22
C PHE A 149 -6.15 13.73 -5.70
N VAL A 150 -6.10 13.53 -4.40
CA VAL A 150 -5.11 12.69 -3.74
C VAL A 150 -5.83 11.67 -2.88
N VAL A 151 -5.45 10.40 -3.03
CA VAL A 151 -5.86 9.32 -2.15
C VAL A 151 -4.66 8.93 -1.29
N TRP A 152 -4.81 9.04 0.02
CA TRP A 152 -3.80 8.64 0.98
C TRP A 152 -4.00 7.16 1.34
N ALA A 153 -3.11 6.31 0.86
CA ALA A 153 -3.12 4.86 1.05
C ALA A 153 -1.76 4.34 1.61
N ALA A 154 -1.05 5.20 2.35
CA ALA A 154 0.31 4.93 2.83
C ALA A 154 0.38 3.95 4.01
N GLY A 155 -0.75 3.46 4.52
CA GLY A 155 -0.84 2.55 5.66
C GLY A 155 -0.65 3.25 7.02
N GLU A 156 -0.93 2.53 8.10
CA GLU A 156 -0.88 3.06 9.47
C GLU A 156 0.23 2.45 10.33
N PHE A 157 0.60 1.21 10.07
CA PHE A 157 1.40 0.40 11.00
C PHE A 157 2.89 0.37 10.71
N GLN A 158 3.36 1.18 9.77
CA GLN A 158 4.77 1.18 9.35
C GLN A 158 5.72 1.81 10.36
N TYR A 159 5.19 2.70 11.21
CA TYR A 159 5.96 3.51 12.15
C TYR A 159 5.36 3.40 13.55
N PRO A 160 5.67 2.36 14.31
CA PRO A 160 5.17 2.22 15.67
C PRO A 160 5.72 3.36 16.57
N ARG A 161 4.86 3.92 17.41
CA ARG A 161 5.22 5.04 18.31
C ARG A 161 6.33 4.68 19.29
N ALA A 162 6.40 3.41 19.69
CA ALA A 162 7.37 2.92 20.69
C ALA A 162 8.83 2.92 20.25
N MET A 163 9.15 3.36 19.04
CA MET A 163 10.54 3.33 18.58
C MET A 163 11.39 4.51 19.08
N THR A 164 10.79 5.55 19.64
CA THR A 164 11.50 6.78 20.01
C THR A 164 11.47 7.10 21.50
N GLU A 165 10.45 6.65 22.24
CA GLU A 165 10.30 6.91 23.69
C GLU A 165 9.64 5.71 24.38
N PRO A 166 10.01 5.40 25.66
CA PRO A 166 9.33 4.37 26.42
C PRO A 166 7.86 4.75 26.62
N LEU A 167 6.92 3.90 26.19
CA LEU A 167 5.49 4.12 26.36
C LEU A 167 4.98 3.75 27.75
N PHE A 168 5.67 2.85 28.42
CA PHE A 168 5.39 2.36 29.76
C PHE A 168 6.68 1.81 30.37
N PRO A 169 6.80 1.70 31.73
CA PRO A 169 7.97 1.12 32.37
C PRO A 169 8.23 -0.31 31.86
N GLY A 170 9.43 -0.58 31.40
CA GLY A 170 9.84 -1.89 30.84
C GLY A 170 9.65 -2.01 29.33
N SER A 171 9.07 -1.03 28.65
CA SER A 171 8.91 -1.08 27.17
C SER A 171 10.25 -1.08 26.42
N GLU A 172 11.33 -0.63 27.05
CA GLU A 172 12.70 -0.71 26.54
C GLU A 172 13.20 -2.15 26.38
N LEU A 173 12.57 -3.10 27.06
CA LEU A 173 12.86 -4.54 26.94
C LEU A 173 12.06 -5.19 25.80
N CYS A 174 11.08 -4.47 25.26
CA CYS A 174 10.21 -4.98 24.20
C CYS A 174 10.78 -4.68 22.81
N ARG A 175 10.58 -5.60 21.89
CA ARG A 175 10.85 -5.39 20.46
C ARG A 175 9.55 -5.38 19.70
N HIS A 176 9.30 -4.33 18.94
CA HIS A 176 8.12 -4.28 18.08
C HIS A 176 8.26 -5.26 16.91
N ASN A 177 7.21 -6.02 16.61
CA ASN A 177 7.22 -7.05 15.57
C ASN A 177 7.69 -6.52 14.18
N SER A 178 7.40 -5.25 13.83
CA SER A 178 7.87 -4.65 12.58
C SER A 178 9.40 -4.50 12.47
N SER A 179 10.14 -4.64 13.56
CA SER A 179 11.61 -4.62 13.58
C SER A 179 12.24 -6.00 13.40
N VAL A 180 11.44 -7.07 13.39
CA VAL A 180 11.89 -8.46 13.32
C VAL A 180 11.71 -9.00 11.91
N ARG A 181 12.73 -9.59 11.34
CA ARG A 181 12.68 -10.18 9.99
C ARG A 181 12.35 -11.68 9.98
N SER A 182 12.73 -12.35 11.04
CA SER A 182 12.39 -13.75 11.30
C SER A 182 12.28 -13.94 12.80
N TRP A 183 11.28 -14.65 13.25
CA TRP A 183 11.17 -14.99 14.67
C TRP A 183 12.27 -15.94 15.12
N SER A 184 12.87 -16.70 14.21
CA SER A 184 14.05 -17.52 14.50
C SER A 184 15.30 -16.70 14.85
N ASP A 185 15.30 -15.39 14.56
CA ASP A 185 16.40 -14.49 14.94
C ASP A 185 16.29 -14.00 16.40
N LEU A 186 15.20 -14.35 17.08
CA LEU A 186 14.98 -14.02 18.49
C LEU A 186 15.63 -15.07 19.39
N ALA A 187 16.42 -14.61 20.37
CA ALA A 187 17.00 -15.49 21.38
C ALA A 187 16.05 -15.62 22.56
N GLY A 188 15.88 -16.84 23.07
CA GLY A 188 15.05 -17.17 24.23
C GLY A 188 13.99 -18.20 23.91
N ASP A 189 13.50 -18.86 24.94
CA ASP A 189 12.49 -19.90 24.83
C ASP A 189 11.08 -19.42 25.24
N ASP A 190 11.01 -18.29 25.95
CA ASP A 190 9.78 -17.71 26.46
C ASP A 190 9.57 -16.29 25.93
N PHE A 191 8.44 -16.06 25.34
CA PHE A 191 7.99 -14.77 24.82
C PHE A 191 6.61 -14.41 25.37
N VAL A 192 6.43 -13.15 25.72
CA VAL A 192 5.18 -12.58 26.24
C VAL A 192 4.54 -11.68 25.20
#